data_38b2900ac5e4d50bfcead8881de7addf
#
_entry.id   38b2900ac5e4d50bfcead8881de7addf
#
_cell.length_a   1.000
_cell.length_b   1.000
_cell.length_c   1.000
_cell.angle_alpha   90.00
_cell.angle_beta   90.00
_cell.angle_gamma   90.00
#
_symmetry.space_group_name_H-M   'P 1'
#
loop_
_entity.id
_entity.type
_entity.pdbx_description
1 polymer ?
#
loop_
_entity_poly.entity_id
_entity_poly.type
_entity_poly.pdbx_seq_one_letter_code
_entity_poly.pdbx_strand_id
1 'polypeptide(L)'
;MGDVVGRKFLYKGEQVDQMDYVLKQLKENPYSRRIMTNLYQFEYLHSGSLDPCCYSMTYNVTKEKNSEKLVLNGVLNQRSQDVLAANNWNVCQYALLLMMVAQVNDMVPGELVHVIADAHIYDRHVDAVRELITRETYPAPKVSLNPEIKDFYDFTTAGFDCGKL
;
A
#
# COMPACT_ATOMS: atom_id res chain seq x y z
N MET A 1 -10.96 0.78 6.36
CA MET A 1 -9.50 0.85 6.46
C MET A 1 -9.03 2.06 7.28
N GLY A 2 -9.46 3.27 6.95
CA GLY A 2 -9.07 4.49 7.67
C GLY A 2 -9.31 4.46 9.16
N ASP A 3 -10.45 3.95 9.60
CA ASP A 3 -10.82 3.90 11.02
C ASP A 3 -9.90 3.01 11.88
N VAL A 4 -9.28 2.00 11.30
CA VAL A 4 -8.34 1.13 12.02
C VAL A 4 -6.93 1.71 12.00
N VAL A 5 -6.46 2.21 10.87
CA VAL A 5 -5.12 2.80 10.73
C VAL A 5 -5.02 4.12 11.49
N GLY A 6 -6.02 5.00 11.35
CA GLY A 6 -6.09 6.29 12.02
C GLY A 6 -6.54 6.23 13.49
N ARG A 7 -6.86 5.04 13.99
CA ARG A 7 -7.23 4.87 15.40
C ARG A 7 -5.97 4.95 16.26
N LYS A 8 -6.03 5.80 17.28
CA LYS A 8 -4.89 5.98 18.16
C LYS A 8 -4.71 4.78 19.11
N PHE A 9 -3.54 4.19 19.06
CA PHE A 9 -3.11 3.08 19.92
C PHE A 9 -2.13 3.56 20.97
N LEU A 10 -2.12 2.89 22.11
CA LEU A 10 -1.11 3.14 23.13
C LEU A 10 0.18 2.40 22.76
N TYR A 11 1.23 3.14 22.43
CA TYR A 11 2.55 2.60 22.16
C TYR A 11 3.58 3.28 23.05
N LYS A 12 4.21 2.52 23.94
CA LYS A 12 5.20 3.03 24.92
C LYS A 12 4.71 4.21 25.76
N GLY A 13 3.42 4.22 26.10
CA GLY A 13 2.81 5.28 26.91
C GLY A 13 2.26 6.47 26.11
N GLU A 14 2.45 6.51 24.80
CA GLU A 14 1.95 7.56 23.92
C GLU A 14 0.81 7.05 23.04
N GLN A 15 -0.15 7.91 22.77
CA GLN A 15 -1.20 7.62 21.78
C GLN A 15 -0.68 7.91 20.39
N VAL A 16 -0.61 6.89 19.54
CA VAL A 16 -0.11 6.99 18.16
C VAL A 16 -1.13 6.51 17.13
N ASP A 17 -1.18 7.22 16.03
CA ASP A 17 -1.75 6.76 14.76
C ASP A 17 -0.71 5.89 14.04
N GLN A 18 -1.14 4.82 13.36
CA GLN A 18 -0.19 3.93 12.66
C GLN A 18 0.52 4.63 11.50
N MET A 19 -0.18 5.50 10.76
CA MET A 19 0.44 6.24 9.65
C MET A 19 1.40 7.31 10.18
N ASP A 20 1.01 8.07 11.20
CA ASP A 20 1.90 9.03 11.86
C ASP A 20 3.17 8.34 12.37
N TYR A 21 3.02 7.15 12.96
CA TYR A 21 4.16 6.35 13.40
C TYR A 21 5.08 5.97 12.23
N VAL A 22 4.52 5.48 11.12
CA VAL A 22 5.30 5.13 9.92
C VAL A 22 6.04 6.35 9.38
N LEU A 23 5.34 7.48 9.18
CA LEU A 23 5.93 8.72 8.66
C LEU A 23 7.05 9.23 9.56
N LYS A 24 6.82 9.23 10.88
CA LYS A 24 7.82 9.63 11.88
C LYS A 24 9.05 8.71 11.84
N GLN A 25 8.84 7.39 11.81
CA GLN A 25 9.95 6.42 11.79
C GLN A 25 10.79 6.53 10.52
N LEU A 26 10.16 6.75 9.37
CA LEU A 26 10.89 6.93 8.10
C LEU A 26 11.78 8.17 8.12
N LYS A 27 11.37 9.23 8.81
CA LYS A 27 12.17 10.46 8.98
C LYS A 27 13.30 10.29 10.00
N GLU A 28 13.02 9.69 11.16
CA GLU A 28 13.95 9.65 12.30
C GLU A 28 14.90 8.45 12.25
N ASN A 29 14.41 7.31 11.75
CA ASN A 29 15.17 6.06 11.70
C ASN A 29 14.75 5.20 10.49
N PRO A 30 15.07 5.62 9.26
CA PRO A 30 14.58 5.00 8.02
C PRO A 30 14.95 3.51 7.89
N TYR A 31 16.05 3.08 8.49
CA TYR A 31 16.49 1.67 8.47
C TYR A 31 15.89 0.81 9.59
N SER A 32 14.90 1.33 10.33
CA SER A 32 14.20 0.57 11.34
C SER A 32 13.44 -0.63 10.73
N ARG A 33 13.56 -1.79 11.35
CA ARG A 33 12.83 -3.01 10.96
C ARG A 33 11.45 -3.12 11.62
N ARG A 34 10.93 -1.99 12.15
CA ARG A 34 9.65 -1.92 12.88
C ARG A 34 8.64 -1.02 12.19
N ILE A 35 8.91 -0.60 10.96
CA ILE A 35 8.06 0.32 10.21
C ILE A 35 7.00 -0.50 9.49
N MET A 36 5.79 -0.52 10.05
CA MET A 36 4.68 -1.28 9.47
C MET A 36 3.32 -0.74 9.92
N THR A 37 2.31 -1.04 9.13
CA THR A 37 0.90 -0.91 9.50
C THR A 37 0.24 -2.29 9.55
N ASN A 38 -0.73 -2.46 10.46
CA ASN A 38 -1.49 -3.69 10.59
C ASN A 38 -2.98 -3.39 10.76
N LEU A 39 -3.80 -3.88 9.84
CA LEU A 39 -5.25 -3.71 9.83
C LEU A 39 -5.97 -4.86 10.53
N TYR A 40 -5.30 -6.01 10.74
CA TYR A 40 -5.91 -7.17 11.37
C TYR A 40 -5.84 -7.04 12.89
N GLN A 41 -6.74 -6.23 13.43
CA GLN A 41 -6.84 -5.91 14.85
C GLN A 41 -8.02 -6.70 15.43
N PHE A 42 -7.76 -7.77 16.16
CA PHE A 42 -8.79 -8.68 16.67
C PHE A 42 -9.88 -7.99 17.48
N GLU A 43 -9.55 -6.91 18.20
CA GLU A 43 -10.51 -6.11 18.96
C GLU A 43 -11.60 -5.47 18.07
N TYR A 44 -11.32 -5.27 16.78
CA TYR A 44 -12.19 -4.50 15.88
C TYR A 44 -12.78 -5.32 14.74
N LEU A 45 -12.39 -6.58 14.58
CA LEU A 45 -12.89 -7.41 13.48
C LEU A 45 -14.41 -7.59 13.54
N HIS A 46 -14.97 -7.66 14.76
CA HIS A 46 -16.42 -7.79 14.96
C HIS A 46 -17.24 -6.59 14.47
N SER A 47 -16.63 -5.43 14.27
CA SER A 47 -17.32 -4.22 13.80
C SER A 47 -17.36 -4.10 12.26
N GLY A 48 -16.63 -4.97 11.55
CA GLY A 48 -16.58 -5.01 10.08
C GLY A 48 -17.51 -6.07 9.52
N SER A 49 -18.02 -5.84 8.31
CA SER A 49 -18.78 -6.85 7.56
C SER A 49 -17.85 -7.90 6.91
N LEU A 50 -16.58 -7.60 6.74
CA LEU A 50 -15.55 -8.44 6.16
C LEU A 50 -14.19 -8.14 6.79
N ASP A 51 -13.50 -9.18 7.22
CA ASP A 51 -12.15 -9.06 7.75
C ASP A 51 -11.15 -8.58 6.66
N PRO A 52 -10.18 -7.74 7.00
CA PRO A 52 -9.20 -7.23 6.03
C PRO A 52 -8.48 -8.34 5.26
N CYS A 53 -8.55 -8.32 3.92
CA CYS A 53 -7.79 -9.23 3.07
C CYS A 53 -6.32 -8.82 3.02
N CYS A 54 -6.03 -7.59 2.60
CA CYS A 54 -4.74 -6.94 2.78
C CYS A 54 -4.62 -6.52 4.24
N TYR A 55 -3.79 -7.20 5.02
CA TYR A 55 -3.81 -7.02 6.47
C TYR A 55 -2.58 -6.33 7.04
N SER A 56 -1.45 -6.38 6.37
CA SER A 56 -0.27 -5.65 6.83
C SER A 56 0.59 -5.14 5.68
N MET A 57 1.21 -3.99 5.91
CA MET A 57 2.21 -3.39 5.03
C MET A 57 3.47 -3.13 5.85
N THR A 58 4.58 -3.76 5.49
CA THR A 58 5.90 -3.52 6.10
C THR A 58 6.72 -2.67 5.14
N TYR A 59 7.37 -1.64 5.67
CA TYR A 59 8.23 -0.76 4.90
C TYR A 59 9.69 -1.09 5.15
N ASN A 60 10.49 -1.07 4.08
CA ASN A 60 11.93 -1.29 4.12
C ASN A 60 12.63 -0.23 3.28
N VAL A 61 13.70 0.34 3.80
CA VAL A 61 14.48 1.37 3.11
C VAL A 61 15.81 0.80 2.67
N THR A 62 16.12 1.00 1.41
CA THR A 62 17.41 0.70 0.80
C THR A 62 18.04 1.98 0.26
N LYS A 63 19.27 1.90 -0.19
CA LYS A 63 19.96 3.01 -0.84
C LYS A 63 20.13 2.69 -2.31
N GLU A 64 19.84 3.65 -3.16
CA GLU A 64 20.09 3.51 -4.59
C GLU A 64 21.57 3.36 -4.85
N LYS A 65 21.94 2.44 -5.75
CA LYS A 65 23.33 2.22 -6.11
C LYS A 65 23.91 3.48 -6.76
N ASN A 66 25.01 3.96 -6.22
CA ASN A 66 25.70 5.18 -6.68
C ASN A 66 24.90 6.49 -6.50
N SER A 67 23.94 6.52 -5.58
CA SER A 67 23.14 7.69 -5.23
C SER A 67 23.06 7.86 -3.72
N GLU A 68 22.84 9.09 -3.26
CA GLU A 68 22.53 9.36 -1.85
C GLU A 68 21.03 9.21 -1.55
N LYS A 69 20.21 8.98 -2.57
CA LYS A 69 18.77 8.85 -2.39
C LYS A 69 18.39 7.54 -1.71
N LEU A 70 17.48 7.65 -0.78
CA LEU A 70 16.85 6.51 -0.13
C LEU A 70 15.70 6.00 -1.01
N VAL A 71 15.54 4.68 -1.04
CA VAL A 71 14.50 3.99 -1.79
C VAL A 71 13.57 3.30 -0.80
N LEU A 72 12.29 3.64 -0.85
CA LEU A 72 11.27 3.03 -0.01
C LEU A 72 10.65 1.83 -0.72
N ASN A 73 10.81 0.65 -0.13
CA ASN A 73 10.17 -0.59 -0.58
C ASN A 73 9.04 -0.98 0.38
N GLY A 74 8.10 -1.78 -0.11
CA GLY A 74 7.00 -2.28 0.67
C GLY A 74 6.78 -3.78 0.50
N VAL A 75 6.40 -4.46 1.59
CA VAL A 75 5.92 -5.83 1.56
C VAL A 75 4.48 -5.84 2.04
N LEU A 76 3.56 -6.11 1.10
CA LEU A 76 2.14 -6.23 1.37
C LEU A 76 1.81 -7.70 1.64
N ASN A 77 1.21 -7.99 2.79
CA ASN A 77 0.68 -9.32 3.11
C ASN A 77 -0.84 -9.34 2.96
N GLN A 78 -1.32 -10.28 2.16
CA GLN A 78 -2.73 -10.50 1.88
C GLN A 78 -3.10 -11.95 2.13
N ARG A 79 -4.17 -12.18 2.93
CA ARG A 79 -4.61 -13.53 3.27
C ARG A 79 -5.46 -14.19 2.20
N SER A 80 -6.18 -13.40 1.40
CA SER A 80 -7.16 -13.89 0.42
C SER A 80 -7.29 -12.89 -0.73
N GLN A 81 -7.26 -13.38 -1.97
CA GLN A 81 -7.28 -12.56 -3.18
C GLN A 81 -8.18 -13.15 -4.25
N ASP A 82 -9.31 -12.49 -4.55
CA ASP A 82 -10.03 -12.68 -5.80
C ASP A 82 -9.21 -12.06 -6.94
N VAL A 83 -8.59 -12.93 -7.74
CA VAL A 83 -7.64 -12.49 -8.77
C VAL A 83 -8.31 -11.65 -9.85
N LEU A 84 -9.53 -12.00 -10.25
CA LEU A 84 -10.23 -11.25 -11.30
C LEU A 84 -10.78 -9.92 -10.80
N ALA A 85 -11.52 -9.96 -9.69
CA ALA A 85 -12.30 -8.79 -9.28
C ALA A 85 -11.51 -7.78 -8.41
N ALA A 86 -10.54 -8.24 -7.61
CA ALA A 86 -9.93 -7.40 -6.58
C ALA A 86 -8.42 -7.17 -6.72
N ASN A 87 -7.70 -8.03 -7.46
CA ASN A 87 -6.23 -7.94 -7.50
C ASN A 87 -5.75 -6.57 -7.98
N ASN A 88 -6.27 -6.08 -9.10
CA ASN A 88 -5.84 -4.80 -9.67
C ASN A 88 -6.09 -3.63 -8.71
N TRP A 89 -7.24 -3.61 -8.03
CA TRP A 89 -7.56 -2.59 -7.03
C TRP A 89 -6.59 -2.61 -5.85
N ASN A 90 -6.32 -3.80 -5.31
CA ASN A 90 -5.42 -3.94 -4.16
C ASN A 90 -3.99 -3.52 -4.52
N VAL A 91 -3.46 -3.99 -5.64
CA VAL A 91 -2.09 -3.63 -6.08
C VAL A 91 -1.97 -2.13 -6.33
N CYS A 92 -2.89 -1.53 -7.07
CA CYS A 92 -2.87 -0.10 -7.35
C CYS A 92 -2.98 0.73 -6.07
N GLN A 93 -3.87 0.36 -5.14
CA GLN A 93 -4.05 1.06 -3.87
C GLN A 93 -2.75 1.10 -3.06
N TYR A 94 -2.07 -0.03 -2.91
CA TYR A 94 -0.84 -0.09 -2.11
C TYR A 94 0.39 0.44 -2.84
N ALA A 95 0.42 0.37 -4.17
CA ALA A 95 1.44 1.05 -4.96
C ALA A 95 1.35 2.57 -4.80
N LEU A 96 0.13 3.14 -4.90
CA LEU A 96 -0.11 4.56 -4.65
C LEU A 96 0.26 4.95 -3.22
N LEU A 97 -0.13 4.16 -2.23
CA LEU A 97 0.25 4.39 -0.83
C LEU A 97 1.78 4.44 -0.67
N LEU A 98 2.50 3.49 -1.28
CA LEU A 98 3.97 3.47 -1.25
C LEU A 98 4.56 4.74 -1.88
N MET A 99 4.03 5.18 -3.03
CA MET A 99 4.47 6.41 -3.71
C MET A 99 4.22 7.65 -2.84
N MET A 100 3.04 7.78 -2.24
CA MET A 100 2.69 8.90 -1.36
C MET A 100 3.63 8.97 -0.14
N VAL A 101 3.83 7.84 0.53
CA VAL A 101 4.71 7.75 1.70
C VAL A 101 6.17 8.05 1.32
N ALA A 102 6.63 7.57 0.16
CA ALA A 102 7.97 7.87 -0.33
C ALA A 102 8.14 9.37 -0.60
N GLN A 103 7.20 10.00 -1.29
CA GLN A 103 7.26 11.42 -1.64
C GLN A 103 7.37 12.33 -0.41
N VAL A 104 6.51 12.13 0.60
CA VAL A 104 6.51 13.00 1.80
C VAL A 104 7.71 12.77 2.73
N ASN A 105 8.48 11.70 2.48
CA ASN A 105 9.73 11.42 3.18
C ASN A 105 10.97 11.69 2.32
N ASP A 106 10.82 12.34 1.17
CA ASP A 106 11.91 12.64 0.23
C ASP A 106 12.68 11.39 -0.22
N MET A 107 11.96 10.30 -0.44
CA MET A 107 12.48 9.01 -0.89
C MET A 107 11.98 8.67 -2.30
N VAL A 108 12.70 7.81 -2.99
CA VAL A 108 12.26 7.23 -4.27
C VAL A 108 11.36 6.03 -3.97
N PRO A 109 10.16 5.91 -4.58
CA PRO A 109 9.38 4.70 -4.48
C PRO A 109 10.11 3.54 -5.17
N GLY A 110 10.29 2.44 -4.45
CA GLY A 110 10.98 1.24 -4.91
C GLY A 110 10.01 0.11 -5.27
N GLU A 111 10.27 -1.08 -4.77
CA GLU A 111 9.49 -2.27 -5.06
C GLU A 111 8.32 -2.45 -4.09
N LEU A 112 7.18 -2.90 -4.62
CA LEU A 112 6.07 -3.44 -3.85
C LEU A 112 6.04 -4.96 -4.02
N VAL A 113 6.44 -5.68 -2.99
CA VAL A 113 6.31 -7.14 -2.95
C VAL A 113 4.94 -7.50 -2.39
N HIS A 114 4.12 -8.18 -3.20
CA HIS A 114 2.77 -8.59 -2.80
C HIS A 114 2.74 -10.09 -2.49
N VAL A 115 2.61 -10.42 -1.22
CA VAL A 115 2.53 -11.80 -0.72
C VAL A 115 1.07 -12.18 -0.52
N ILE A 116 0.61 -13.17 -1.25
CA ILE A 116 -0.77 -13.65 -1.23
C ILE A 116 -0.79 -15.09 -0.72
N ALA A 117 -1.52 -15.35 0.37
CA ALA A 117 -1.63 -16.69 0.94
C ALA A 117 -2.61 -17.58 0.14
N ASP A 118 -3.74 -17.00 -0.27
CA ASP A 118 -4.77 -17.69 -1.06
C ASP A 118 -5.18 -16.82 -2.25
N ALA A 119 -4.64 -17.13 -3.42
CA ALA A 119 -5.03 -16.54 -4.70
C ALA A 119 -6.04 -17.46 -5.40
N HIS A 120 -7.26 -16.98 -5.64
CA HIS A 120 -8.34 -17.80 -6.18
C HIS A 120 -9.12 -17.10 -7.29
N ILE A 121 -9.79 -17.91 -8.11
CA ILE A 121 -10.75 -17.49 -9.12
C ILE A 121 -12.07 -18.20 -8.78
N TYR A 122 -13.14 -17.46 -8.59
CA TYR A 122 -14.46 -18.05 -8.38
C TYR A 122 -14.95 -18.80 -9.62
N ASP A 123 -15.67 -19.92 -9.45
CA ASP A 123 -16.19 -20.73 -10.55
C ASP A 123 -16.95 -19.90 -11.59
N ARG A 124 -17.78 -18.96 -11.14
CA ARG A 124 -18.53 -18.03 -12.00
C ARG A 124 -17.65 -17.09 -12.85
N HIS A 125 -16.37 -16.96 -12.52
CA HIS A 125 -15.43 -16.08 -13.22
C HIS A 125 -14.50 -16.83 -14.18
N VAL A 126 -14.52 -18.17 -14.19
CA VAL A 126 -13.58 -18.99 -14.97
C VAL A 126 -13.64 -18.65 -16.46
N ASP A 127 -14.84 -18.55 -17.03
CA ASP A 127 -14.99 -18.26 -18.46
C ASP A 127 -14.55 -16.84 -18.81
N ALA A 128 -14.83 -15.86 -17.94
CA ALA A 128 -14.34 -14.49 -18.11
C ALA A 128 -12.80 -14.42 -18.05
N VAL A 129 -12.16 -15.19 -17.16
CA VAL A 129 -10.70 -15.26 -17.08
C VAL A 129 -10.11 -15.93 -18.30
N ARG A 130 -10.73 -17.03 -18.80
CA ARG A 130 -10.29 -17.67 -20.05
C ARG A 130 -10.30 -16.72 -21.23
N GLU A 131 -11.33 -15.87 -21.34
CA GLU A 131 -11.38 -14.84 -22.37
C GLU A 131 -10.31 -13.76 -22.12
N LEU A 132 -10.18 -13.27 -20.89
CA LEU A 132 -9.25 -12.21 -20.52
C LEU A 132 -7.81 -12.54 -20.90
N ILE A 133 -7.34 -13.77 -20.63
CA ILE A 133 -5.95 -14.16 -20.90
C ILE A 133 -5.64 -14.32 -22.41
N THR A 134 -6.65 -14.28 -23.27
CA THR A 134 -6.47 -14.30 -24.74
C THR A 134 -6.40 -12.92 -25.36
N ARG A 135 -6.74 -11.88 -24.61
CA ARG A 135 -6.73 -10.50 -25.10
C ARG A 135 -5.32 -9.93 -25.15
N GLU A 136 -5.10 -9.04 -26.09
CA GLU A 136 -3.88 -8.22 -26.12
C GLU A 136 -3.81 -7.32 -24.89
N THR A 137 -2.62 -7.12 -24.37
CA THR A 137 -2.38 -6.24 -23.23
C THR A 137 -2.21 -4.80 -23.71
N TYR A 138 -2.84 -3.87 -22.99
CA TYR A 138 -2.59 -2.45 -23.18
C TYR A 138 -1.29 -2.02 -22.51
N PRO A 139 -0.69 -0.88 -22.91
CA PRO A 139 0.40 -0.27 -22.19
C PRO A 139 0.02 -0.01 -20.73
N ALA A 140 0.95 -0.25 -19.81
CA ALA A 140 0.71 0.06 -18.41
C ALA A 140 0.44 1.56 -18.21
N PRO A 141 -0.60 1.95 -17.43
CA PRO A 141 -0.87 3.35 -17.13
C PRO A 141 0.30 3.95 -16.35
N LYS A 142 0.61 5.20 -16.65
CA LYS A 142 1.59 5.99 -15.90
C LYS A 142 0.85 6.82 -14.86
N VAL A 143 1.29 6.76 -13.63
CA VAL A 143 0.75 7.55 -12.53
C VAL A 143 1.83 8.47 -12.01
N SER A 144 1.51 9.75 -11.83
CA SER A 144 2.36 10.72 -11.15
C SER A 144 1.60 11.40 -10.01
N LEU A 145 2.34 11.79 -8.98
CA LEU A 145 1.83 12.57 -7.87
C LEU A 145 2.20 14.04 -8.07
N ASN A 146 1.33 14.94 -7.59
CA ASN A 146 1.68 16.36 -7.55
C ASN A 146 2.90 16.56 -6.63
N PRO A 147 4.07 17.03 -7.16
CA PRO A 147 5.30 17.15 -6.39
C PRO A 147 5.27 18.23 -5.31
N GLU A 148 4.28 19.15 -5.37
CA GLU A 148 4.12 20.21 -4.38
C GLU A 148 3.49 19.72 -3.06
N ILE A 149 2.87 18.53 -3.05
CA ILE A 149 2.30 17.95 -1.85
C ILE A 149 3.44 17.40 -0.98
N LYS A 150 3.59 17.96 0.23
CA LYS A 150 4.63 17.59 1.20
C LYS A 150 4.08 17.01 2.50
N ASP A 151 2.79 17.14 2.75
CA ASP A 151 2.09 16.49 3.86
C ASP A 151 1.28 15.30 3.33
N PHE A 152 1.34 14.18 4.03
CA PHE A 152 0.63 12.96 3.65
C PHE A 152 -0.89 13.14 3.62
N TYR A 153 -1.42 13.96 4.51
CA TYR A 153 -2.85 14.20 4.64
C TYR A 153 -3.42 15.23 3.65
N ASP A 154 -2.54 15.92 2.92
CA ASP A 154 -2.93 16.86 1.85
C ASP A 154 -3.23 16.16 0.51
N PHE A 155 -2.95 14.85 0.39
CA PHE A 155 -3.30 14.12 -0.82
C PHE A 155 -4.82 13.99 -0.97
N THR A 156 -5.32 14.48 -2.10
CA THR A 156 -6.70 14.33 -2.57
C THR A 156 -6.71 13.70 -3.95
N THR A 157 -7.86 13.35 -4.46
CA THR A 157 -8.00 12.81 -5.85
C THR A 157 -7.46 13.75 -6.92
N ALA A 158 -7.42 15.07 -6.67
CA ALA A 158 -6.82 16.06 -7.57
C ALA A 158 -5.27 16.05 -7.54
N GLY A 159 -4.65 15.40 -6.57
CA GLY A 159 -3.20 15.26 -6.44
C GLY A 159 -2.58 14.14 -7.29
N PHE A 160 -3.39 13.43 -8.09
CA PHE A 160 -2.96 12.32 -8.92
C PHE A 160 -3.19 12.63 -10.40
N ASP A 161 -2.18 12.40 -11.23
CA ASP A 161 -2.32 12.36 -12.68
C ASP A 161 -2.16 10.92 -13.14
N CYS A 162 -3.26 10.36 -13.62
CA CYS A 162 -3.31 9.02 -14.22
C CYS A 162 -3.33 9.15 -15.73
N GLY A 163 -2.29 9.63 -16.36
CA GLY A 163 -2.21 9.90 -17.80
C GLY A 163 -3.28 9.22 -18.67
N LYS A 164 -3.69 9.83 -19.74
CA LYS A 164 -4.69 9.25 -20.67
C LYS A 164 -4.17 7.91 -21.18
N LEU A 165 -5.00 6.86 -21.05
CA LEU A 165 -4.83 5.57 -21.70
C LEU A 165 -4.88 5.74 -23.21
#